data_8cdc3e88504626175bdc828a8c65443d
#
_entry.id   8cdc3e88504626175bdc828a8c65443d
#
_cell.length_a   1.000
_cell.length_b   1.000
_cell.length_c   1.000
_cell.angle_alpha   90.00
_cell.angle_beta   90.00
_cell.angle_gamma   90.00
#
_symmetry.space_group_name_H-M   'P 1'
#
loop_
_entity.id
_entity.type
_entity.pdbx_description
1 polymer ?
#
loop_
_entity_poly.entity_id
_entity_poly.type
_entity_poly.pdbx_seq_one_letter_code
_entity_poly.pdbx_strand_id
1 'polypeptide(L)'
;MRSVSLLFKVLWSPGEAMFLLSKTPKVVAPLIFLSLMSLLTGAATVMKLDTADMTMRAIERSPRGATMTDDQKQQLRRQMSSPVVKVFGVCAAVIGPIIVILIVTAIYFAVFTILGREGGFKAFLSITAFAFVPSIFRQLAVVLSAYTIPAASIMPDELGSLSPAVFVDRDALSPAVFAAINSIDLISIWILSLLIIGYGFLVRKSLSQATRGAVVVGVFLVYVVLRMGYAAISGV
;
A
#
# COMPACT_ATOMS: atom_id res chain seq x y z
N MET A 1 16.04 10.45 -21.05
CA MET A 1 15.39 9.11 -20.97
C MET A 1 13.88 9.28 -20.97
N ARG A 2 13.14 8.39 -21.66
CA ARG A 2 11.68 8.39 -21.63
C ARG A 2 11.20 7.99 -20.23
N SER A 3 10.11 8.59 -19.71
CA SER A 3 9.61 8.33 -18.35
C SER A 3 9.28 6.85 -18.10
N VAL A 4 8.81 6.15 -19.14
CA VAL A 4 8.47 4.73 -19.07
C VAL A 4 9.71 3.84 -18.84
N SER A 5 10.85 4.16 -19.47
CA SER A 5 12.08 3.37 -19.25
C SER A 5 12.59 3.45 -17.81
N LEU A 6 12.28 4.53 -17.09
CA LEU A 6 12.64 4.69 -15.68
C LEU A 6 11.80 3.80 -14.74
N LEU A 7 10.56 3.42 -15.14
CA LEU A 7 9.74 2.48 -14.38
C LEU A 7 10.42 1.11 -14.24
N PHE A 8 11.03 0.66 -15.32
CA PHE A 8 11.81 -0.59 -15.29
C PHE A 8 13.17 -0.37 -14.65
N LYS A 9 13.84 0.74 -14.97
CA LYS A 9 15.18 1.01 -14.45
C LYS A 9 15.24 1.08 -12.92
N VAL A 10 14.19 1.56 -12.27
CA VAL A 10 14.13 1.62 -10.80
C VAL A 10 14.19 0.22 -10.14
N LEU A 11 13.79 -0.83 -10.87
CA LEU A 11 13.83 -2.21 -10.39
C LEU A 11 15.22 -2.85 -10.49
N TRP A 12 16.02 -2.49 -11.52
CA TRP A 12 17.32 -3.11 -11.80
C TRP A 12 18.51 -2.23 -11.39
N SER A 13 18.37 -0.92 -11.50
CA SER A 13 19.41 0.06 -11.21
C SER A 13 18.84 1.23 -10.41
N PRO A 14 18.41 0.97 -9.15
CA PRO A 14 17.68 1.95 -8.36
C PRO A 14 18.50 3.23 -8.09
N GLY A 15 19.78 3.11 -7.80
CA GLY A 15 20.65 4.27 -7.52
C GLY A 15 20.70 5.24 -8.69
N GLU A 16 20.90 4.74 -9.91
CA GLU A 16 20.95 5.57 -11.11
C GLU A 16 19.58 6.19 -11.45
N ALA A 17 18.51 5.39 -11.34
CA ALA A 17 17.15 5.88 -11.57
C ALA A 17 16.79 7.00 -10.59
N MET A 18 17.01 6.81 -9.30
CA MET A 18 16.71 7.79 -8.26
C MET A 18 17.58 9.06 -8.37
N PHE A 19 18.86 8.92 -8.75
CA PHE A 19 19.71 10.07 -9.06
C PHE A 19 19.14 10.91 -10.21
N LEU A 20 18.73 10.27 -11.32
CA LEU A 20 18.12 10.99 -12.44
C LEU A 20 16.82 11.69 -12.03
N LEU A 21 15.98 11.03 -11.22
CA LEU A 21 14.71 11.58 -10.73
C LEU A 21 14.93 12.74 -9.76
N SER A 22 16.00 12.76 -8.98
CA SER A 22 16.34 13.88 -8.11
C SER A 22 16.70 15.15 -8.91
N LYS A 23 17.31 14.99 -10.09
CA LYS A 23 17.68 16.10 -10.98
C LYS A 23 16.54 16.54 -11.89
N THR A 24 15.80 15.60 -12.44
CA THR A 24 14.70 15.84 -13.38
C THR A 24 13.44 15.09 -12.91
N PRO A 25 12.67 15.68 -11.96
CA PRO A 25 11.51 15.02 -11.38
C PRO A 25 10.43 14.70 -12.41
N LYS A 26 9.98 13.45 -12.44
CA LYS A 26 8.93 12.92 -13.30
C LYS A 26 7.86 12.25 -12.44
N VAL A 27 6.63 12.73 -12.49
CA VAL A 27 5.56 12.29 -11.58
C VAL A 27 4.46 11.54 -12.32
N VAL A 28 4.11 12.00 -13.52
CA VAL A 28 2.91 11.54 -14.24
C VAL A 28 2.97 10.05 -14.61
N ALA A 29 4.12 9.59 -15.15
CA ALA A 29 4.24 8.22 -15.63
C ALA A 29 4.04 7.16 -14.53
N PRO A 30 4.70 7.23 -13.35
CA PRO A 30 4.47 6.24 -12.29
C PRO A 30 3.05 6.32 -11.71
N LEU A 31 2.45 7.51 -11.58
CA LEU A 31 1.08 7.65 -11.07
C LEU A 31 0.07 7.00 -12.01
N ILE A 32 0.14 7.29 -13.32
CA ILE A 32 -0.75 6.64 -14.32
C ILE A 32 -0.53 5.13 -14.32
N PHE A 33 0.73 4.68 -14.30
CA PHE A 33 1.06 3.26 -14.30
C PHE A 33 0.47 2.54 -13.09
N LEU A 34 0.66 3.07 -11.88
CA LEU A 34 0.17 2.47 -10.64
C LEU A 34 -1.37 2.51 -10.56
N SER A 35 -2.01 3.60 -10.98
CA SER A 35 -3.46 3.70 -11.05
C SER A 35 -4.06 2.72 -12.06
N LEU A 36 -3.45 2.57 -13.23
CA LEU A 36 -3.89 1.61 -14.24
C LEU A 36 -3.76 0.16 -13.73
N MET A 37 -2.63 -0.17 -13.11
CA MET A 37 -2.43 -1.50 -12.52
C MET A 37 -3.42 -1.78 -11.40
N SER A 38 -3.69 -0.80 -10.53
CA SER A 38 -4.69 -0.92 -9.46
C SER A 38 -6.11 -1.12 -10.02
N LEU A 39 -6.47 -0.41 -11.08
CA LEU A 39 -7.74 -0.58 -11.77
C LEU A 39 -7.88 -1.98 -12.38
N LEU A 40 -6.85 -2.46 -13.08
CA LEU A 40 -6.85 -3.79 -13.69
C LEU A 40 -6.94 -4.89 -12.62
N THR A 41 -6.20 -4.74 -11.52
CA THR A 41 -6.26 -5.67 -10.39
C THR A 41 -7.64 -5.67 -9.75
N GLY A 42 -8.21 -4.49 -9.48
CA GLY A 42 -9.57 -4.36 -8.94
C GLY A 42 -10.62 -4.99 -9.84
N ALA A 43 -10.55 -4.74 -11.15
CA ALA A 43 -11.46 -5.35 -12.13
C ALA A 43 -11.34 -6.88 -12.13
N ALA A 44 -10.11 -7.43 -12.19
CA ALA A 44 -9.87 -8.86 -12.18
C ALA A 44 -10.38 -9.52 -10.88
N THR A 45 -10.22 -8.85 -9.75
CA THR A 45 -10.70 -9.33 -8.45
C THR A 45 -12.22 -9.36 -8.39
N VAL A 46 -12.90 -8.28 -8.78
CA VAL A 46 -14.38 -8.20 -8.78
C VAL A 46 -15.02 -9.19 -9.75
N MET A 47 -14.36 -9.51 -10.86
CA MET A 47 -14.85 -10.54 -11.79
C MET A 47 -14.82 -11.95 -11.20
N LYS A 48 -13.97 -12.21 -10.22
CA LYS A 48 -13.77 -13.54 -9.64
C LYS A 48 -14.32 -13.71 -8.24
N LEU A 49 -14.31 -12.66 -7.44
CA LEU A 49 -14.69 -12.68 -6.04
C LEU A 49 -15.91 -11.77 -5.79
N ASP A 50 -16.86 -12.26 -5.00
CA ASP A 50 -17.90 -11.40 -4.41
C ASP A 50 -17.27 -10.59 -3.25
N THR A 51 -16.86 -9.36 -3.57
CA THR A 51 -16.21 -8.48 -2.60
C THR A 51 -17.14 -8.06 -1.46
N ALA A 52 -18.46 -8.02 -1.71
CA ALA A 52 -19.45 -7.75 -0.67
C ALA A 52 -19.52 -8.93 0.34
N ASP A 53 -19.51 -10.14 -0.17
CA ASP A 53 -19.51 -11.35 0.66
C ASP A 53 -18.21 -11.49 1.46
N MET A 54 -17.06 -11.22 0.86
CA MET A 54 -15.77 -11.20 1.56
C MET A 54 -15.75 -10.18 2.71
N THR A 55 -16.24 -8.97 2.44
CA THR A 55 -16.27 -7.91 3.46
C THR A 55 -17.27 -8.25 4.57
N MET A 56 -18.41 -8.86 4.24
CA MET A 56 -19.37 -9.32 5.25
C MET A 56 -18.76 -10.38 6.17
N ARG A 57 -18.04 -11.36 5.65
CA ARG A 57 -17.32 -12.35 6.47
C ARG A 57 -16.30 -11.70 7.41
N ALA A 58 -15.57 -10.70 6.94
CA ALA A 58 -14.64 -9.97 7.79
C ALA A 58 -15.36 -9.21 8.92
N ILE A 59 -16.51 -8.57 8.61
CA ILE A 59 -17.33 -7.88 9.61
C ILE A 59 -17.90 -8.88 10.62
N GLU A 60 -18.41 -10.02 10.18
CA GLU A 60 -18.98 -11.05 11.06
C GLU A 60 -17.97 -11.62 12.06
N ARG A 61 -16.70 -11.68 11.70
CA ARG A 61 -15.61 -12.07 12.61
C ARG A 61 -15.17 -10.93 13.55
N SER A 62 -15.56 -9.69 13.29
CA SER A 62 -15.19 -8.54 14.12
C SER A 62 -16.13 -8.41 15.34
N PRO A 63 -15.69 -7.75 16.43
CA PRO A 63 -16.56 -7.44 17.57
C PRO A 63 -17.84 -6.69 17.17
N ARG A 64 -17.76 -5.86 16.15
CA ARG A 64 -18.90 -5.13 15.57
C ARG A 64 -19.92 -6.09 14.96
N GLY A 65 -19.49 -7.11 14.24
CA GLY A 65 -20.37 -8.09 13.62
C GLY A 65 -21.12 -8.94 14.63
N ALA A 66 -20.49 -9.23 15.78
CA ALA A 66 -21.11 -9.98 16.87
C ALA A 66 -22.30 -9.23 17.51
N THR A 67 -22.35 -7.89 17.42
CA THR A 67 -23.43 -7.07 17.97
C THR A 67 -24.51 -6.69 16.95
N MET A 68 -24.31 -7.02 15.66
CA MET A 68 -25.27 -6.70 14.59
C MET A 68 -26.42 -7.71 14.53
N THR A 69 -27.65 -7.19 14.35
CA THR A 69 -28.81 -8.02 14.05
C THR A 69 -28.76 -8.54 12.61
N ASP A 70 -29.52 -9.61 12.32
CA ASP A 70 -29.58 -10.19 10.96
C ASP A 70 -30.12 -9.18 9.93
N ASP A 71 -31.09 -8.35 10.33
CA ASP A 71 -31.62 -7.27 9.48
C ASP A 71 -30.54 -6.24 9.13
N GLN A 72 -29.72 -5.85 10.10
CA GLN A 72 -28.60 -4.92 9.88
C GLN A 72 -27.55 -5.52 8.94
N LYS A 73 -27.21 -6.80 9.10
CA LYS A 73 -26.30 -7.53 8.21
C LYS A 73 -26.86 -7.58 6.78
N GLN A 74 -28.14 -7.89 6.63
CA GLN A 74 -28.78 -7.94 5.32
C GLN A 74 -28.84 -6.56 4.65
N GLN A 75 -29.16 -5.51 5.40
CA GLN A 75 -29.15 -4.13 4.89
C GLN A 75 -27.76 -3.72 4.43
N LEU A 76 -26.71 -3.99 5.23
CA LEU A 76 -25.34 -3.70 4.88
C LEU A 76 -24.89 -4.44 3.61
N ARG A 77 -25.24 -5.75 3.49
CA ARG A 77 -24.95 -6.53 2.30
C ARG A 77 -25.60 -5.94 1.03
N ARG A 78 -26.86 -5.50 1.13
CA ARG A 78 -27.56 -4.81 0.01
C ARG A 78 -26.84 -3.50 -0.37
N GLN A 79 -26.41 -2.70 0.61
CA GLN A 79 -25.67 -1.47 0.36
C GLN A 79 -24.34 -1.74 -0.36
N MET A 80 -23.57 -2.74 0.10
CA MET A 80 -22.28 -3.10 -0.48
C MET A 80 -22.41 -3.64 -1.91
N SER A 81 -23.51 -4.28 -2.25
CA SER A 81 -23.80 -4.79 -3.59
C SER A 81 -24.33 -3.71 -4.53
N SER A 82 -24.59 -2.51 -4.04
CA SER A 82 -25.19 -1.44 -4.83
C SER A 82 -24.28 -0.94 -5.96
N PRO A 83 -24.84 -0.49 -7.11
CA PRO A 83 -24.07 0.10 -8.20
C PRO A 83 -23.21 1.29 -7.76
N VAL A 84 -23.70 2.08 -6.80
CA VAL A 84 -22.98 3.24 -6.24
C VAL A 84 -21.68 2.81 -5.60
N VAL A 85 -21.69 1.77 -4.76
CA VAL A 85 -20.49 1.25 -4.10
C VAL A 85 -19.50 0.68 -5.13
N LYS A 86 -20.00 0.03 -6.19
CA LYS A 86 -19.13 -0.45 -7.29
C LYS A 86 -18.42 0.70 -8.01
N VAL A 87 -19.14 1.79 -8.32
CA VAL A 87 -18.55 2.99 -8.92
C VAL A 87 -17.50 3.61 -7.98
N PHE A 88 -17.81 3.74 -6.69
CA PHE A 88 -16.83 4.20 -5.69
C PHE A 88 -15.59 3.30 -5.64
N GLY A 89 -15.75 1.98 -5.72
CA GLY A 89 -14.65 1.02 -5.78
C GLY A 89 -13.74 1.26 -6.99
N VAL A 90 -14.31 1.50 -8.17
CA VAL A 90 -13.55 1.85 -9.38
C VAL A 90 -12.81 3.17 -9.21
N CYS A 91 -13.49 4.21 -8.71
CA CYS A 91 -12.85 5.49 -8.43
C CYS A 91 -11.71 5.34 -7.42
N ALA A 92 -11.91 4.58 -6.35
CA ALA A 92 -10.90 4.31 -5.33
C ALA A 92 -9.69 3.56 -5.92
N ALA A 93 -9.91 2.62 -6.83
CA ALA A 93 -8.83 1.90 -7.50
C ALA A 93 -7.96 2.84 -8.36
N VAL A 94 -8.54 3.85 -9.00
CA VAL A 94 -7.80 4.82 -9.83
C VAL A 94 -7.12 5.90 -8.97
N ILE A 95 -7.83 6.45 -8.00
CA ILE A 95 -7.38 7.61 -7.23
C ILE A 95 -6.55 7.19 -6.00
N GLY A 96 -6.83 6.01 -5.44
CA GLY A 96 -6.22 5.51 -4.22
C GLY A 96 -4.69 5.53 -4.23
N PRO A 97 -4.02 4.96 -5.25
CA PRO A 97 -2.56 5.01 -5.33
C PRO A 97 -2.00 6.43 -5.34
N ILE A 98 -2.70 7.37 -6.00
CA ILE A 98 -2.30 8.78 -6.06
C ILE A 98 -2.37 9.40 -4.67
N ILE A 99 -3.47 9.19 -3.95
CA ILE A 99 -3.68 9.74 -2.60
C ILE A 99 -2.61 9.18 -1.64
N VAL A 100 -2.38 7.86 -1.66
CA VAL A 100 -1.37 7.22 -0.80
C VAL A 100 0.01 7.80 -1.06
N ILE A 101 0.42 7.92 -2.33
CA ILE A 101 1.72 8.48 -2.72
C ILE A 101 1.83 9.93 -2.27
N LEU A 102 0.77 10.73 -2.41
CA LEU A 102 0.77 12.14 -1.96
C LEU A 102 0.91 12.24 -0.44
N ILE A 103 0.16 11.44 0.33
CA ILE A 103 0.24 11.42 1.80
C ILE A 103 1.63 11.02 2.25
N VAL A 104 2.16 9.91 1.74
CA VAL A 104 3.52 9.43 2.07
C VAL A 104 4.56 10.47 1.72
N THR A 105 4.45 11.10 0.53
CA THR A 105 5.34 12.19 0.13
C THR A 105 5.26 13.37 1.10
N ALA A 106 4.06 13.80 1.48
CA ALA A 106 3.86 14.95 2.35
C ALA A 106 4.48 14.71 3.74
N ILE A 107 4.32 13.50 4.30
CA ILE A 107 4.91 13.12 5.59
C ILE A 107 6.43 13.19 5.51
N TYR A 108 7.06 12.50 4.54
CA TYR A 108 8.52 12.52 4.41
C TYR A 108 9.06 13.91 4.09
N PHE A 109 8.36 14.66 3.23
CA PHE A 109 8.73 16.02 2.91
C PHE A 109 8.72 16.92 4.15
N ALA A 110 7.70 16.81 5.01
CA ALA A 110 7.61 17.56 6.26
C ALA A 110 8.78 17.19 7.22
N VAL A 111 9.02 15.89 7.44
CA VAL A 111 10.10 15.42 8.32
C VAL A 111 11.46 15.88 7.80
N PHE A 112 11.74 15.70 6.51
CA PHE A 112 13.02 16.13 5.94
C PHE A 112 13.15 17.66 5.81
N THR A 113 12.04 18.41 5.82
CA THR A 113 12.08 19.86 5.90
C THR A 113 12.70 20.33 7.23
N ILE A 114 12.33 19.67 8.33
CA ILE A 114 12.90 19.95 9.66
C ILE A 114 14.36 19.53 9.74
N LEU A 115 14.73 18.41 9.12
CA LEU A 115 16.09 17.84 9.17
C LEU A 115 17.07 18.47 8.16
N GLY A 116 16.61 19.29 7.23
CA GLY A 116 17.44 19.97 6.25
C GLY A 116 17.43 19.34 4.87
N ARG A 117 16.27 19.37 4.20
CA ARG A 117 16.14 18.99 2.78
C ARG A 117 16.81 19.99 1.87
N GLU A 118 17.21 19.52 0.68
CA GLU A 118 17.69 20.35 -0.43
C GLU A 118 16.74 20.28 -1.64
N GLY A 119 15.95 19.19 -1.74
CA GLY A 119 14.98 18.99 -2.82
C GLY A 119 13.62 19.66 -2.56
N GLY A 120 12.93 20.06 -3.65
CA GLY A 120 11.55 20.56 -3.60
C GLY A 120 10.52 19.42 -3.54
N PHE A 121 9.26 19.74 -3.19
CA PHE A 121 8.16 18.76 -3.07
C PHE A 121 8.00 17.87 -4.32
N LYS A 122 8.10 18.44 -5.53
CA LYS A 122 8.02 17.68 -6.78
C LYS A 122 9.09 16.60 -6.91
N ALA A 123 10.31 16.84 -6.39
CA ALA A 123 11.37 15.83 -6.40
C ALA A 123 11.09 14.71 -5.40
N PHE A 124 10.60 15.05 -4.20
CA PHE A 124 10.13 14.06 -3.23
C PHE A 124 9.00 13.21 -3.80
N LEU A 125 7.99 13.85 -4.40
CA LEU A 125 6.86 13.17 -5.04
C LEU A 125 7.31 12.23 -6.16
N SER A 126 8.26 12.66 -6.98
CA SER A 126 8.84 11.85 -8.04
C SER A 126 9.51 10.59 -7.48
N ILE A 127 10.34 10.74 -6.46
CA ILE A 127 11.03 9.62 -5.81
C ILE A 127 10.03 8.66 -5.17
N THR A 128 9.06 9.19 -4.42
CA THR A 128 8.02 8.35 -3.79
C THR A 128 7.24 7.58 -4.83
N ALA A 129 6.77 8.23 -5.90
CA ALA A 129 5.97 7.58 -6.92
C ALA A 129 6.73 6.44 -7.62
N PHE A 130 8.02 6.62 -7.90
CA PHE A 130 8.86 5.57 -8.47
C PHE A 130 9.24 4.49 -7.45
N ALA A 131 9.41 4.84 -6.17
CA ALA A 131 9.66 3.87 -5.11
C ALA A 131 8.49 2.90 -4.89
N PHE A 132 7.26 3.31 -5.24
CA PHE A 132 6.08 2.46 -5.16
C PHE A 132 5.89 1.53 -6.37
N VAL A 133 6.71 1.62 -7.43
CA VAL A 133 6.61 0.73 -8.60
C VAL A 133 6.66 -0.77 -8.24
N PRO A 134 7.47 -1.24 -7.27
CA PRO A 134 7.45 -2.65 -6.86
C PRO A 134 6.10 -3.15 -6.32
N SER A 135 5.18 -2.26 -5.93
CA SER A 135 3.85 -2.68 -5.47
C SER A 135 3.04 -3.43 -6.54
N ILE A 136 3.45 -3.37 -7.82
CA ILE A 136 2.85 -4.18 -8.89
C ILE A 136 2.95 -5.69 -8.59
N PHE A 137 4.01 -6.14 -7.95
CA PHE A 137 4.17 -7.55 -7.59
C PHE A 137 3.14 -7.98 -6.53
N ARG A 138 2.80 -7.09 -5.59
CA ARG A 138 1.68 -7.33 -4.66
C ARG A 138 0.34 -7.39 -5.41
N GLN A 139 0.12 -6.50 -6.37
CA GLN A 139 -1.10 -6.50 -7.19
C GLN A 139 -1.22 -7.79 -8.02
N LEU A 140 -0.11 -8.28 -8.57
CA LEU A 140 -0.08 -9.58 -9.25
C LEU A 140 -0.40 -10.73 -8.28
N ALA A 141 0.13 -10.70 -7.05
CA ALA A 141 -0.20 -11.68 -6.02
C ALA A 141 -1.70 -11.65 -5.66
N VAL A 142 -2.32 -10.45 -5.58
CA VAL A 142 -3.78 -10.29 -5.39
C VAL A 142 -4.55 -11.02 -6.48
N VAL A 143 -4.21 -10.77 -7.75
CA VAL A 143 -4.89 -11.43 -8.88
C VAL A 143 -4.66 -12.95 -8.81
N LEU A 144 -3.43 -13.38 -8.60
CA LEU A 144 -3.12 -14.80 -8.51
C LEU A 144 -3.91 -15.48 -7.39
N SER A 145 -3.94 -14.91 -6.19
CA SER A 145 -4.72 -15.42 -5.06
C SER A 145 -6.21 -15.51 -5.38
N ALA A 146 -6.77 -14.50 -6.03
CA ALA A 146 -8.19 -14.49 -6.42
C ALA A 146 -8.57 -15.62 -7.38
N TYR A 147 -7.62 -16.10 -8.18
CA TYR A 147 -7.86 -17.17 -9.18
C TYR A 147 -7.45 -18.57 -8.73
N THR A 148 -6.58 -18.68 -7.72
CA THR A 148 -6.02 -19.97 -7.27
C THR A 148 -6.59 -20.43 -5.94
N ILE A 149 -7.05 -19.52 -5.07
CA ILE A 149 -7.56 -19.85 -3.75
C ILE A 149 -9.11 -19.86 -3.78
N PRO A 150 -9.78 -20.84 -3.14
CA PRO A 150 -11.23 -20.85 -3.06
C PRO A 150 -11.76 -19.57 -2.40
N ALA A 151 -12.75 -18.92 -3.03
CA ALA A 151 -13.29 -17.64 -2.58
C ALA A 151 -13.82 -17.68 -1.13
N ALA A 152 -14.30 -18.84 -0.66
CA ALA A 152 -14.81 -19.02 0.70
C ALA A 152 -13.72 -18.93 1.79
N SER A 153 -12.45 -19.22 1.45
CA SER A 153 -11.33 -19.22 2.39
C SER A 153 -10.51 -17.93 2.37
N ILE A 154 -10.77 -17.04 1.41
CA ILE A 154 -10.02 -15.78 1.30
C ILE A 154 -10.60 -14.70 2.22
N MET A 155 -9.75 -14.07 3.01
CA MET A 155 -10.07 -12.85 3.76
C MET A 155 -9.50 -11.62 3.06
N PRO A 156 -10.15 -10.44 3.18
CA PRO A 156 -9.72 -9.23 2.47
C PRO A 156 -8.27 -8.81 2.77
N ASP A 157 -7.81 -8.98 4.00
CA ASP A 157 -6.47 -8.62 4.47
C ASP A 157 -5.38 -9.65 4.15
N GLU A 158 -5.77 -10.86 3.77
CA GLU A 158 -4.87 -11.93 3.33
C GLU A 158 -4.69 -11.94 1.81
N LEU A 159 -5.60 -11.29 1.08
CA LEU A 159 -5.59 -11.28 -0.38
C LEU A 159 -4.32 -10.65 -0.92
N GLY A 160 -3.49 -11.46 -1.59
CA GLY A 160 -2.21 -11.04 -2.14
C GLY A 160 -1.16 -10.71 -1.08
N SER A 161 -1.31 -11.19 0.15
CA SER A 161 -0.30 -11.04 1.19
C SER A 161 1.00 -11.77 0.79
N LEU A 162 2.11 -11.04 0.86
CA LEU A 162 3.48 -11.53 0.66
C LEU A 162 4.28 -11.42 1.96
N SER A 163 3.57 -11.34 3.08
CA SER A 163 4.14 -11.21 4.42
C SER A 163 4.29 -12.59 5.10
N PRO A 164 5.10 -12.69 6.17
CA PRO A 164 5.15 -13.88 7.00
C PRO A 164 3.80 -14.28 7.63
N ALA A 165 2.81 -13.39 7.65
CA ALA A 165 1.46 -13.67 8.14
C ALA A 165 0.78 -14.86 7.42
N VAL A 166 1.17 -15.15 6.17
CA VAL A 166 0.65 -16.30 5.40
C VAL A 166 0.96 -17.65 6.06
N PHE A 167 2.03 -17.72 6.88
CA PHE A 167 2.47 -18.94 7.56
C PHE A 167 1.98 -19.05 9.00
N VAL A 168 1.18 -18.08 9.46
CA VAL A 168 0.72 -18.02 10.85
C VAL A 168 -0.79 -18.17 10.90
N ASP A 169 -1.26 -18.98 11.83
CA ASP A 169 -2.69 -19.09 12.10
C ASP A 169 -3.20 -17.74 12.67
N ARG A 170 -4.09 -17.10 11.93
CA ARG A 170 -4.68 -15.82 12.30
C ARG A 170 -5.42 -15.91 13.64
N ASP A 171 -6.14 -17.01 13.87
CA ASP A 171 -6.96 -17.17 15.06
C ASP A 171 -6.11 -17.39 16.33
N ALA A 172 -4.82 -17.73 16.16
CA ALA A 172 -3.85 -17.87 17.27
C ALA A 172 -3.25 -16.53 17.72
N LEU A 173 -3.46 -15.43 16.96
CA LEU A 173 -2.89 -14.12 17.24
C LEU A 173 -3.95 -13.07 17.54
N SER A 174 -3.57 -12.07 18.35
CA SER A 174 -4.41 -10.87 18.45
C SER A 174 -4.44 -10.10 17.12
N PRO A 175 -5.55 -9.42 16.77
CA PRO A 175 -5.65 -8.64 15.54
C PRO A 175 -4.50 -7.64 15.36
N ALA A 176 -4.06 -7.00 16.46
CA ALA A 176 -2.94 -6.07 16.43
C ALA A 176 -1.61 -6.72 16.03
N VAL A 177 -1.30 -7.89 16.58
CA VAL A 177 -0.07 -8.62 16.27
C VAL A 177 -0.11 -9.13 14.84
N PHE A 178 -1.25 -9.68 14.40
CA PHE A 178 -1.43 -10.10 13.01
C PHE A 178 -1.23 -8.92 12.04
N ALA A 179 -1.84 -7.76 12.33
CA ALA A 179 -1.68 -6.55 11.51
C ALA A 179 -0.22 -6.08 11.44
N ALA A 180 0.55 -6.19 12.52
CA ALA A 180 1.97 -5.87 12.52
C ALA A 180 2.76 -6.79 11.59
N ILE A 181 2.60 -8.11 11.73
CA ILE A 181 3.29 -9.11 10.90
C ILE A 181 2.89 -8.93 9.42
N ASN A 182 1.60 -8.71 9.16
CA ASN A 182 1.09 -8.52 7.81
C ASN A 182 1.50 -7.17 7.17
N SER A 183 2.02 -6.23 7.95
CA SER A 183 2.55 -4.95 7.44
C SER A 183 3.97 -5.05 6.89
N ILE A 184 4.72 -6.07 7.30
CA ILE A 184 6.13 -6.24 6.95
C ILE A 184 6.23 -7.36 5.93
N ASP A 185 6.39 -7.00 4.67
CA ASP A 185 6.57 -7.94 3.56
C ASP A 185 7.77 -7.54 2.68
N LEU A 186 8.14 -8.43 1.78
CA LEU A 186 9.27 -8.23 0.87
C LEU A 186 9.11 -6.94 0.03
N ILE A 187 7.89 -6.63 -0.40
CA ILE A 187 7.61 -5.44 -1.21
C ILE A 187 7.74 -4.16 -0.39
N SER A 188 7.28 -4.18 0.86
CA SER A 188 7.45 -3.06 1.80
C SER A 188 8.94 -2.78 2.05
N ILE A 189 9.75 -3.82 2.29
CA ILE A 189 11.21 -3.69 2.46
C ILE A 189 11.85 -3.11 1.19
N TRP A 190 11.42 -3.57 0.01
CA TRP A 190 11.91 -3.04 -1.27
C TRP A 190 11.57 -1.55 -1.43
N ILE A 191 10.30 -1.16 -1.19
CA ILE A 191 9.85 0.23 -1.24
C ILE A 191 10.67 1.11 -0.28
N LEU A 192 10.85 0.67 0.99
CA LEU A 192 11.65 1.40 1.98
C LEU A 192 13.10 1.59 1.51
N SER A 193 13.71 0.55 0.94
CA SER A 193 15.07 0.62 0.40
C SER A 193 15.16 1.67 -0.73
N LEU A 194 14.18 1.69 -1.63
CA LEU A 194 14.11 2.68 -2.71
C LEU A 194 13.91 4.10 -2.18
N LEU A 195 13.09 4.29 -1.14
CA LEU A 195 12.90 5.58 -0.49
C LEU A 195 14.19 6.07 0.17
N ILE A 196 14.92 5.18 0.88
CA ILE A 196 16.22 5.51 1.51
C ILE A 196 17.22 5.97 0.45
N ILE A 197 17.36 5.21 -0.65
CA ILE A 197 18.25 5.55 -1.76
C ILE A 197 17.83 6.89 -2.39
N GLY A 198 16.55 7.04 -2.70
CA GLY A 198 16.05 8.19 -3.43
C GLY A 198 16.11 9.49 -2.62
N TYR A 199 15.65 9.48 -1.39
CA TYR A 199 15.72 10.64 -0.52
C TYR A 199 17.16 11.02 -0.16
N GLY A 200 18.08 10.04 -0.20
CA GLY A 200 19.50 10.31 -0.03
C GLY A 200 20.06 11.36 -1.00
N PHE A 201 19.43 11.56 -2.17
CA PHE A 201 19.80 12.59 -3.14
C PHE A 201 19.09 13.95 -2.93
N LEU A 202 18.13 14.01 -2.01
CA LEU A 202 17.29 15.20 -1.77
C LEU A 202 17.52 15.86 -0.41
N VAL A 203 18.40 15.29 0.41
CA VAL A 203 18.70 15.80 1.75
C VAL A 203 20.17 16.20 1.85
N ARG A 204 20.50 17.04 2.83
CA ARG A 204 21.87 17.52 3.05
C ARG A 204 22.86 16.38 3.18
N LYS A 205 24.00 16.53 2.56
CA LYS A 205 25.11 15.55 2.66
C LYS A 205 25.62 15.35 4.10
N SER A 206 25.40 16.33 4.98
CA SER A 206 25.71 16.23 6.41
C SER A 206 24.88 15.19 7.16
N LEU A 207 23.69 14.81 6.66
CA LEU A 207 22.91 13.73 7.24
C LEU A 207 23.54 12.38 6.87
N SER A 208 23.89 11.59 7.88
CA SER A 208 24.46 10.27 7.68
C SER A 208 23.46 9.33 6.98
N GLN A 209 23.96 8.30 6.31
CA GLN A 209 23.11 7.29 5.69
C GLN A 209 22.23 6.58 6.74
N ALA A 210 22.80 6.32 7.91
CA ALA A 210 22.09 5.71 9.04
C ALA A 210 20.90 6.60 9.50
N THR A 211 21.11 7.92 9.63
CA THR A 211 20.05 8.86 10.01
C THR A 211 18.94 8.89 8.97
N ARG A 212 19.27 8.91 7.68
CA ARG A 212 18.28 8.85 6.59
C ARG A 212 17.46 7.57 6.62
N GLY A 213 18.14 6.43 6.82
CA GLY A 213 17.50 5.14 6.98
C GLY A 213 16.58 5.09 8.20
N ALA A 214 17.06 5.58 9.34
CA ALA A 214 16.26 5.63 10.57
C ALA A 214 14.99 6.49 10.43
N VAL A 215 15.07 7.62 9.71
CA VAL A 215 13.88 8.45 9.42
C VAL A 215 12.87 7.69 8.55
N VAL A 216 13.33 7.06 7.47
CA VAL A 216 12.42 6.35 6.55
C VAL A 216 11.77 5.16 7.25
N VAL A 217 12.55 4.37 7.98
CA VAL A 217 12.03 3.22 8.74
C VAL A 217 11.17 3.70 9.90
N GLY A 218 11.55 4.77 10.61
CA GLY A 218 10.78 5.32 11.72
C GLY A 218 9.36 5.76 11.33
N VAL A 219 9.22 6.45 10.20
CA VAL A 219 7.89 6.82 9.66
C VAL A 219 7.07 5.57 9.30
N PHE A 220 7.71 4.56 8.73
CA PHE A 220 7.03 3.29 8.44
C PHE A 220 6.60 2.57 9.74
N LEU A 221 7.43 2.57 10.78
CA LEU A 221 7.06 1.97 12.07
C LEU A 221 5.88 2.70 12.72
N VAL A 222 5.81 4.04 12.60
CA VAL A 222 4.62 4.79 13.05
C VAL A 222 3.37 4.32 12.30
N TYR A 223 3.45 4.12 10.99
CA TYR A 223 2.34 3.53 10.22
C TYR A 223 1.94 2.14 10.74
N VAL A 224 2.92 1.26 11.04
CA VAL A 224 2.66 -0.09 11.58
C VAL A 224 1.94 0.01 12.93
N VAL A 225 2.40 0.89 13.84
CA VAL A 225 1.76 1.11 15.14
C VAL A 225 0.32 1.62 15.00
N LEU A 226 0.09 2.57 14.10
CA LEU A 226 -1.27 3.05 13.83
C LEU A 226 -2.18 1.94 13.28
N ARG A 227 -1.66 1.08 12.42
CA ARG A 227 -2.38 -0.07 11.87
C ARG A 227 -2.68 -1.11 12.96
N MET A 228 -1.74 -1.37 13.87
CA MET A 228 -1.96 -2.22 15.05
C MET A 228 -3.09 -1.68 15.94
N GLY A 229 -3.05 -0.37 16.22
CA GLY A 229 -4.09 0.29 17.02
C GLY A 229 -5.47 0.21 16.36
N TYR A 230 -5.54 0.43 15.06
CA TYR A 230 -6.79 0.28 14.29
C TYR A 230 -7.31 -1.17 14.35
N ALA A 231 -6.45 -2.17 14.11
CA ALA A 231 -6.82 -3.57 14.17
C ALA A 231 -7.27 -4.00 15.57
N ALA A 232 -6.64 -3.47 16.63
CA ALA A 232 -7.06 -3.74 18.02
C ALA A 232 -8.49 -3.23 18.32
N ILE A 233 -8.87 -2.08 17.73
CA ILE A 233 -10.19 -1.47 17.94
C ILE A 233 -11.25 -2.10 17.02
N SER A 234 -10.91 -2.34 15.76
CA SER A 234 -11.85 -2.87 14.76
C SER A 234 -12.05 -4.38 14.84
N GLY A 235 -11.08 -5.11 15.43
CA GLY A 235 -11.07 -6.56 15.48
C GLY A 235 -10.78 -7.23 14.12
N VAL A 236 -10.29 -6.44 13.15
CA VAL A 236 -10.01 -6.91 11.77
C VAL A 236 -8.54 -6.70 11.42
#